data_511e98b0c6b17a7996da01d026f50919
#
_entry.id   511e98b0c6b17a7996da01d026f50919
#
_cell.length_a   1.000
_cell.length_b   1.000
_cell.length_c   1.000
_cell.angle_alpha   90.00
_cell.angle_beta   90.00
_cell.angle_gamma   90.00
#
_symmetry.space_group_name_H-M   'P 1'
#
loop_
_entity.id
_entity.type
_entity.pdbx_description
1 polymer ?
#
loop_
_entity_poly.entity_id
_entity_poly.type
_entity_poly.pdbx_seq_one_letter_code
_entity_poly.pdbx_strand_id
1 'polypeptide(L)'
;MYIQNSEDNNMEDTTPKFDLPRDFIVGDSITGEILNQYGRFPCKIKAGIFVLCVQGTARATVNLTEFIIKQNDFITLPPGCFIQIHEVSDDIKLCFAGFSSTFVSHINYIKTITNYLPVIFDSPVMPLPEHISLLYQQAFSVLINAYTMPKAIENKEIIKAVFTIFMQGVIELYRNHTPYSNAPMTRNMEICREFIQLAMENYTKEHSVSYYAKRLNITLQHFCYVIKKVSGRTALEILSNIIIMDAKAQLKSTDLPVKKIAFALGFDNLSFFNKYFRQHVGMTPQEYRES
;
A
#
# COMPACT_ATOMS: atom_id res chain seq x y z
N MET A 1 -49.71 12.44 4.19
CA MET A 1 -48.52 12.47 5.04
C MET A 1 -47.48 11.60 4.37
N TYR A 2 -46.68 12.24 3.48
CA TYR A 2 -45.66 11.54 2.66
C TYR A 2 -44.35 11.56 3.40
N ILE A 3 -43.81 10.39 3.69
CA ILE A 3 -42.43 10.21 4.18
C ILE A 3 -41.57 10.11 2.94
N GLN A 4 -40.81 11.14 2.65
CA GLN A 4 -39.71 11.11 1.69
C GLN A 4 -38.60 10.25 2.25
N ASN A 5 -38.38 9.09 1.65
CA ASN A 5 -37.12 8.34 1.80
C ASN A 5 -36.07 9.03 0.93
N SER A 6 -35.21 9.79 1.55
CA SER A 6 -33.94 10.19 0.95
C SER A 6 -33.03 8.95 0.94
N GLU A 7 -32.98 8.26 -0.18
CA GLU A 7 -31.92 7.30 -0.47
C GLU A 7 -30.62 8.07 -0.66
N ASP A 8 -29.87 8.22 0.42
CA ASP A 8 -28.46 8.57 0.36
C ASP A 8 -27.72 7.43 -0.35
N ASN A 9 -27.44 7.63 -1.64
CA ASN A 9 -26.55 6.82 -2.44
C ASN A 9 -25.09 7.01 -1.96
N ASN A 10 -24.78 6.60 -0.74
CA ASN A 10 -23.43 6.27 -0.34
C ASN A 10 -23.10 4.91 -1.02
N MET A 11 -22.52 4.97 -2.21
CA MET A 11 -21.78 3.82 -2.74
C MET A 11 -20.65 3.53 -1.77
N GLU A 12 -20.90 2.67 -0.79
CA GLU A 12 -19.86 2.07 0.03
C GLU A 12 -18.85 1.44 -0.92
N ASP A 13 -17.59 1.87 -0.81
CA ASP A 13 -16.45 1.31 -1.51
C ASP A 13 -16.29 -0.16 -1.10
N THR A 14 -16.95 -1.04 -1.85
CA THR A 14 -17.04 -2.49 -1.59
C THR A 14 -15.77 -3.25 -1.95
N THR A 15 -14.67 -2.54 -2.23
CA THR A 15 -13.37 -3.16 -2.48
C THR A 15 -12.93 -3.92 -1.24
N PRO A 16 -12.60 -5.22 -1.32
CA PRO A 16 -12.01 -5.93 -0.20
C PRO A 16 -10.67 -5.30 0.08
N LYS A 17 -10.64 -4.63 1.18
CA LYS A 17 -9.44 -3.97 1.67
C LYS A 17 -8.99 -4.79 2.87
N PHE A 18 -7.76 -5.24 2.85
CA PHE A 18 -7.16 -5.86 4.00
C PHE A 18 -7.01 -4.80 5.09
N ASP A 19 -7.84 -4.90 6.12
CA ASP A 19 -7.71 -4.10 7.33
C ASP A 19 -7.57 -5.02 8.54
N LEU A 20 -7.04 -4.50 9.62
CA LEU A 20 -6.84 -5.28 10.82
C LEU A 20 -8.13 -5.29 11.65
N PRO A 21 -8.50 -6.45 12.25
CA PRO A 21 -9.69 -6.58 13.09
C PRO A 21 -9.54 -5.87 14.45
N ARG A 22 -8.34 -5.43 14.78
CA ARG A 22 -7.99 -4.70 16.02
C ARG A 22 -7.15 -3.49 15.65
N ASP A 23 -7.15 -2.48 16.53
CA ASP A 23 -6.39 -1.24 16.35
C ASP A 23 -4.90 -1.50 16.13
N PHE A 24 -4.37 -2.55 16.76
CA PHE A 24 -2.98 -2.92 16.70
C PHE A 24 -2.81 -4.44 16.74
N ILE A 25 -1.93 -4.98 15.89
CA ILE A 25 -1.50 -6.37 15.90
C ILE A 25 0.02 -6.40 15.71
N VAL A 26 0.70 -7.20 16.49
CA VAL A 26 2.14 -7.43 16.38
C VAL A 26 2.45 -8.91 16.55
N GLY A 27 3.45 -9.41 15.84
CA GLY A 27 3.86 -10.81 15.92
C GLY A 27 5.11 -11.10 15.12
N ASP A 28 5.60 -12.33 15.30
CA ASP A 28 6.76 -12.91 14.61
C ASP A 28 6.44 -14.25 13.94
N SER A 29 5.17 -14.65 13.96
CA SER A 29 4.72 -15.98 13.53
C SER A 29 4.08 -15.99 12.14
N ILE A 30 4.41 -15.05 11.26
CA ILE A 30 4.02 -15.13 9.86
C ILE A 30 4.92 -16.17 9.18
N THR A 31 4.31 -17.30 8.83
CA THR A 31 4.96 -18.40 8.12
C THR A 31 4.76 -18.27 6.61
N GLY A 32 5.57 -18.99 5.84
CA GLY A 32 5.40 -19.09 4.39
C GLY A 32 4.00 -19.55 3.99
N GLU A 33 3.33 -20.43 4.76
CA GLU A 33 1.94 -20.86 4.50
C GLU A 33 0.96 -19.71 4.56
N ILE A 34 1.06 -18.86 5.59
CA ILE A 34 0.20 -17.68 5.73
C ILE A 34 0.45 -16.72 4.55
N LEU A 35 1.70 -16.44 4.24
CA LEU A 35 2.06 -15.55 3.13
C LEU A 35 1.57 -16.08 1.78
N ASN A 36 1.65 -17.38 1.54
CA ASN A 36 1.18 -18.01 0.32
C ASN A 36 -0.35 -17.95 0.14
N GLN A 37 -1.12 -17.88 1.23
CA GLN A 37 -2.56 -17.66 1.15
C GLN A 37 -2.92 -16.26 0.62
N TYR A 38 -2.11 -15.26 0.96
CA TYR A 38 -2.29 -13.87 0.51
C TYR A 38 -1.53 -13.56 -0.80
N GLY A 39 -0.70 -14.48 -1.30
CA GLY A 39 0.19 -14.23 -2.43
C GLY A 39 -0.42 -14.46 -3.81
N ARG A 40 -1.56 -15.14 -3.91
CA ARG A 40 -2.09 -15.54 -5.22
C ARG A 40 -2.57 -14.36 -6.09
N PHE A 41 -2.87 -13.21 -5.51
CA PHE A 41 -3.38 -12.03 -6.21
C PHE A 41 -3.03 -10.74 -5.45
N PRO A 42 -3.03 -9.57 -6.12
CA PRO A 42 -2.78 -8.31 -5.45
C PRO A 42 -3.82 -8.04 -4.36
N CYS A 43 -3.36 -7.62 -3.17
CA CYS A 43 -4.21 -7.22 -2.05
C CYS A 43 -4.01 -5.73 -1.78
N LYS A 44 -5.11 -4.97 -1.68
CA LYS A 44 -5.08 -3.57 -1.26
C LYS A 44 -5.11 -3.47 0.26
N ILE A 45 -4.13 -2.80 0.83
CA ILE A 45 -3.97 -2.67 2.28
C ILE A 45 -4.63 -1.37 2.76
N LYS A 46 -5.52 -1.45 3.76
CA LYS A 46 -6.06 -0.30 4.49
C LYS A 46 -5.24 0.05 5.72
N ALA A 47 -4.63 -0.95 6.31
CA ALA A 47 -3.78 -0.83 7.49
C ALA A 47 -2.42 -0.22 7.15
N GLY A 48 -1.75 0.35 8.14
CA GLY A 48 -0.31 0.60 8.08
C GLY A 48 0.43 -0.64 8.58
N ILE A 49 1.34 -1.23 7.79
CA ILE A 49 2.06 -2.45 8.15
C ILE A 49 3.57 -2.22 8.03
N PHE A 50 4.28 -2.66 9.06
CA PHE A 50 5.74 -2.66 9.13
C PHE A 50 6.22 -4.09 9.30
N VAL A 51 7.19 -4.49 8.49
CA VAL A 51 7.73 -5.85 8.51
C VAL A 51 9.24 -5.79 8.51
N LEU A 52 9.88 -6.63 9.31
CA LEU A 52 11.31 -6.89 9.27
C LEU A 52 11.54 -8.34 8.86
N CYS A 53 12.30 -8.55 7.80
CA CYS A 53 12.74 -9.88 7.42
C CYS A 53 13.93 -10.29 8.30
N VAL A 54 13.70 -11.26 9.19
CA VAL A 54 14.71 -11.78 10.13
C VAL A 54 15.53 -12.89 9.49
N GLN A 55 14.90 -13.70 8.65
CA GLN A 55 15.53 -14.84 7.97
C GLN A 55 14.78 -15.16 6.68
N GLY A 56 15.47 -15.78 5.73
CA GLY A 56 14.89 -16.23 4.46
C GLY A 56 14.79 -15.14 3.42
N THR A 57 14.04 -15.43 2.36
CA THR A 57 13.81 -14.53 1.23
C THR A 57 12.36 -14.60 0.76
N ALA A 58 11.89 -13.49 0.18
CA ALA A 58 10.60 -13.46 -0.50
C ALA A 58 10.70 -12.58 -1.76
N ARG A 59 9.88 -12.91 -2.78
CA ARG A 59 9.70 -12.07 -3.96
C ARG A 59 8.27 -11.53 -3.94
N ALA A 60 8.15 -10.22 -3.92
CA ALA A 60 6.85 -9.55 -3.81
C ALA A 60 6.78 -8.32 -4.71
N THR A 61 5.59 -8.03 -5.23
CA THR A 61 5.30 -6.74 -5.86
C THR A 61 4.64 -5.84 -4.82
N VAL A 62 5.22 -4.66 -4.61
CA VAL A 62 4.59 -3.59 -3.83
C VAL A 62 4.25 -2.47 -4.81
N ASN A 63 2.98 -2.11 -4.87
CA ASN A 63 2.42 -1.20 -5.87
C ASN A 63 2.76 -1.69 -7.30
N LEU A 64 3.70 -1.04 -7.98
CA LEU A 64 4.05 -1.33 -9.39
C LEU A 64 5.44 -1.92 -9.54
N THR A 65 6.15 -2.15 -8.44
CA THR A 65 7.55 -2.54 -8.44
C THR A 65 7.73 -3.87 -7.75
N GLU A 66 8.47 -4.77 -8.41
CA GLU A 66 8.86 -6.05 -7.83
C GLU A 66 10.13 -5.89 -6.98
N PHE A 67 10.11 -6.49 -5.80
CA PHE A 67 11.20 -6.49 -4.84
C PHE A 67 11.59 -7.92 -4.48
N ILE A 68 12.89 -8.14 -4.32
CA ILE A 68 13.44 -9.34 -3.67
C ILE A 68 13.76 -8.94 -2.23
N ILE A 69 12.94 -9.42 -1.31
CA ILE A 69 13.08 -9.20 0.13
C ILE A 69 14.08 -10.22 0.67
N LYS A 70 15.02 -9.74 1.47
CA LYS A 70 16.10 -10.55 2.07
C LYS A 70 16.17 -10.31 3.56
N GLN A 71 16.96 -11.12 4.23
CA GLN A 71 17.33 -10.90 5.64
C GLN A 71 17.82 -9.46 5.87
N ASN A 72 17.36 -8.85 6.94
CA ASN A 72 17.58 -7.46 7.34
C ASN A 72 16.87 -6.40 6.50
N ASP A 73 15.99 -6.77 5.55
CA ASP A 73 15.16 -5.82 4.88
C ASP A 73 13.98 -5.40 5.77
N PHE A 74 13.76 -4.09 5.84
CA PHE A 74 12.62 -3.47 6.50
C PHE A 74 11.62 -3.01 5.47
N ILE A 75 10.37 -3.44 5.61
CA ILE A 75 9.29 -3.19 4.66
C ILE A 75 8.25 -2.29 5.33
N THR A 76 7.88 -1.21 4.67
CA THR A 76 6.82 -0.30 5.10
C THR A 76 5.70 -0.29 4.08
N LEU A 77 4.52 -0.72 4.50
CA LEU A 77 3.31 -0.76 3.67
C LEU A 77 2.29 0.23 4.22
N PRO A 78 2.24 1.46 3.67
CA PRO A 78 1.26 2.45 4.10
C PRO A 78 -0.15 2.09 3.63
N PRO A 79 -1.21 2.66 4.26
CA PRO A 79 -2.57 2.51 3.79
C PRO A 79 -2.72 2.90 2.32
N GLY A 80 -3.47 2.10 1.57
CA GLY A 80 -3.72 2.30 0.15
C GLY A 80 -2.74 1.61 -0.78
N CYS A 81 -1.62 1.08 -0.31
CA CYS A 81 -0.70 0.33 -1.15
C CYS A 81 -1.27 -1.05 -1.54
N PHE A 82 -0.75 -1.59 -2.64
CA PHE A 82 -1.02 -2.95 -3.09
C PHE A 82 0.20 -3.82 -2.83
N ILE A 83 -0.04 -5.04 -2.35
CA ILE A 83 0.99 -6.07 -2.22
C ILE A 83 0.54 -7.36 -2.90
N GLN A 84 1.47 -8.01 -3.57
CA GLN A 84 1.32 -9.38 -4.07
C GLN A 84 2.61 -10.12 -3.77
N ILE A 85 2.50 -11.28 -3.12
CA ILE A 85 3.64 -12.15 -2.81
C ILE A 85 3.71 -13.21 -3.89
N HIS A 86 4.89 -13.43 -4.49
CA HIS A 86 5.06 -14.38 -5.58
C HIS A 86 5.74 -15.67 -5.12
N GLU A 87 6.78 -15.52 -4.31
CA GLU A 87 7.59 -16.62 -3.82
C GLU A 87 8.07 -16.32 -2.40
N VAL A 88 8.19 -17.36 -1.61
CA VAL A 88 8.64 -17.27 -0.23
C VAL A 88 9.52 -18.50 0.05
N SER A 89 10.70 -18.29 0.65
CA SER A 89 11.56 -19.41 1.08
C SER A 89 10.96 -20.14 2.28
N ASP A 90 11.24 -21.43 2.40
CA ASP A 90 10.68 -22.28 3.47
C ASP A 90 11.13 -21.84 4.87
N ASP A 91 12.29 -21.20 4.96
CA ASP A 91 12.89 -20.73 6.21
C ASP A 91 12.51 -19.28 6.57
N ILE A 92 11.55 -18.66 5.87
CA ILE A 92 11.16 -17.26 6.09
C ILE A 92 10.73 -17.03 7.54
N LYS A 93 11.29 -15.97 8.14
CA LYS A 93 10.87 -15.45 9.44
C LYS A 93 10.72 -13.94 9.35
N LEU A 94 9.55 -13.48 9.71
CA LEU A 94 9.18 -12.08 9.68
C LEU A 94 8.70 -11.63 11.04
N CYS A 95 9.18 -10.47 11.51
CA CYS A 95 8.52 -9.71 12.55
C CYS A 95 7.63 -8.66 11.89
N PHE A 96 6.43 -8.44 12.40
CA PHE A 96 5.52 -7.44 11.85
C PHE A 96 4.76 -6.68 12.94
N ALA A 97 4.43 -5.44 12.61
CA ALA A 97 3.51 -4.60 13.38
C ALA A 97 2.51 -3.97 12.41
N GLY A 98 1.23 -4.13 12.71
CA GLY A 98 0.14 -3.60 11.90
C GLY A 98 -0.77 -2.70 12.73
N PHE A 99 -1.26 -1.62 12.10
CA PHE A 99 -2.13 -0.62 12.69
C PHE A 99 -3.35 -0.43 11.81
N SER A 100 -4.55 -0.60 12.38
CA SER A 100 -5.80 -0.45 11.62
C SER A 100 -5.94 0.94 11.01
N SER A 101 -6.73 1.06 9.95
CA SER A 101 -7.06 2.35 9.35
C SER A 101 -7.68 3.31 10.36
N THR A 102 -8.51 2.79 11.25
CA THR A 102 -9.15 3.53 12.35
C THR A 102 -8.11 4.09 13.31
N PHE A 103 -7.17 3.25 13.76
CA PHE A 103 -6.11 3.68 14.67
C PHE A 103 -5.21 4.75 14.04
N VAL A 104 -4.78 4.53 12.80
CA VAL A 104 -3.93 5.46 12.05
C VAL A 104 -4.62 6.82 11.87
N SER A 105 -5.95 6.84 11.63
CA SER A 105 -6.71 8.09 11.47
C SER A 105 -6.83 8.92 12.75
N HIS A 106 -6.81 8.30 13.92
CA HIS A 106 -6.96 8.97 15.21
C HIS A 106 -5.65 9.53 15.78
N ILE A 107 -4.52 9.21 15.19
CA ILE A 107 -3.23 9.69 15.66
C ILE A 107 -2.81 10.91 14.86
N ASN A 108 -2.65 12.06 15.51
CA ASN A 108 -2.12 13.29 14.90
C ASN A 108 -0.72 13.13 14.23
N TYR A 109 -0.17 11.94 14.32
CA TYR A 109 1.10 11.52 13.77
C TYR A 109 1.10 11.40 12.24
N ILE A 110 -0.10 11.29 11.64
CA ILE A 110 -0.28 11.23 10.18
C ILE A 110 0.43 12.39 9.48
N LYS A 111 0.41 13.60 10.06
CA LYS A 111 1.08 14.77 9.47
C LYS A 111 2.59 14.56 9.29
N THR A 112 3.24 13.89 10.21
CA THR A 112 4.70 13.67 10.13
C THR A 112 5.04 12.56 9.14
N ILE A 113 4.26 11.46 9.13
CA ILE A 113 4.44 10.37 8.16
C ILE A 113 4.06 10.82 6.75
N THR A 114 3.05 11.67 6.59
CA THR A 114 2.60 12.15 5.29
C THR A 114 3.75 12.76 4.48
N ASN A 115 4.70 13.41 5.14
CA ASN A 115 5.89 13.95 4.48
C ASN A 115 6.83 12.85 3.93
N TYR A 116 6.81 11.65 4.52
CA TYR A 116 7.62 10.51 4.09
C TYR A 116 6.86 9.50 3.22
N LEU A 117 5.53 9.57 3.19
CA LEU A 117 4.72 8.65 2.39
C LEU A 117 5.22 8.52 0.94
N PRO A 118 5.53 9.61 0.24
CA PRO A 118 6.00 9.49 -1.13
C PRO A 118 7.34 8.74 -1.26
N VAL A 119 8.24 8.92 -0.28
CA VAL A 119 9.52 8.18 -0.25
C VAL A 119 9.28 6.71 0.08
N ILE A 120 8.35 6.44 1.00
CA ILE A 120 7.94 5.09 1.37
C ILE A 120 7.27 4.37 0.18
N PHE A 121 6.43 5.08 -0.60
CA PHE A 121 5.81 4.51 -1.80
C PHE A 121 6.83 4.17 -2.89
N ASP A 122 7.89 4.96 -2.99
CA ASP A 122 8.96 4.77 -3.97
C ASP A 122 9.94 3.67 -3.52
N SER A 123 10.24 3.60 -2.24
CA SER A 123 11.19 2.66 -1.64
C SER A 123 10.59 1.97 -0.41
N PRO A 124 9.56 1.13 -0.59
CA PRO A 124 8.88 0.45 0.53
C PRO A 124 9.75 -0.64 1.19
N VAL A 125 10.77 -1.12 0.50
CA VAL A 125 11.72 -2.12 0.99
C VAL A 125 13.08 -1.45 1.18
N MET A 126 13.59 -1.46 2.40
CA MET A 126 14.83 -0.80 2.79
C MET A 126 15.80 -1.81 3.42
N PRO A 127 16.97 -2.05 2.83
CA PRO A 127 17.99 -2.88 3.44
C PRO A 127 18.60 -2.16 4.65
N LEU A 128 18.59 -2.81 5.82
CA LEU A 128 19.19 -2.29 7.03
C LEU A 128 20.58 -2.87 7.26
N PRO A 129 21.53 -2.08 7.80
CA PRO A 129 22.72 -2.60 8.41
C PRO A 129 22.36 -3.59 9.54
N GLU A 130 23.17 -4.65 9.72
CA GLU A 130 22.87 -5.71 10.68
C GLU A 130 22.63 -5.18 12.11
N HIS A 131 23.45 -4.25 12.59
CA HIS A 131 23.30 -3.67 13.94
C HIS A 131 21.98 -2.90 14.10
N ILE A 132 21.48 -2.26 13.04
CA ILE A 132 20.18 -1.59 13.04
C ILE A 132 19.05 -2.62 13.00
N SER A 133 19.17 -3.65 12.15
CA SER A 133 18.21 -4.76 12.10
C SER A 133 18.05 -5.43 13.47
N LEU A 134 19.13 -5.71 14.18
CA LEU A 134 19.09 -6.27 15.54
C LEU A 134 18.35 -5.35 16.52
N LEU A 135 18.55 -4.03 16.44
CA LEU A 135 17.83 -3.06 17.27
C LEU A 135 16.33 -3.13 17.02
N TYR A 136 15.91 -3.20 15.75
CA TYR A 136 14.49 -3.35 15.40
C TYR A 136 13.91 -4.70 15.81
N GLN A 137 14.67 -5.79 15.73
CA GLN A 137 14.25 -7.10 16.26
C GLN A 137 13.96 -7.02 17.77
N GLN A 138 14.81 -6.32 18.53
CA GLN A 138 14.60 -6.11 19.96
C GLN A 138 13.33 -5.25 20.20
N ALA A 139 13.13 -4.20 19.41
CA ALA A 139 11.93 -3.36 19.51
C ALA A 139 10.66 -4.16 19.21
N PHE A 140 10.66 -5.00 18.17
CA PHE A 140 9.56 -5.92 17.86
C PHE A 140 9.33 -6.91 19.02
N SER A 141 10.38 -7.47 19.60
CA SER A 141 10.26 -8.40 20.73
C SER A 141 9.61 -7.73 21.94
N VAL A 142 9.94 -6.48 22.24
CA VAL A 142 9.28 -5.71 23.31
C VAL A 142 7.80 -5.51 23.00
N LEU A 143 7.44 -5.16 21.77
CA LEU A 143 6.06 -4.98 21.34
C LEU A 143 5.26 -6.29 21.41
N ILE A 144 5.85 -7.39 20.94
CA ILE A 144 5.22 -8.73 20.97
C ILE A 144 4.98 -9.17 22.41
N ASN A 145 5.98 -9.04 23.27
CA ASN A 145 5.85 -9.37 24.69
C ASN A 145 4.77 -8.53 25.37
N ALA A 146 4.74 -7.22 25.09
CA ALA A 146 3.72 -6.33 25.62
C ALA A 146 2.30 -6.69 25.14
N TYR A 147 2.17 -7.17 23.90
CA TYR A 147 0.90 -7.56 23.29
C TYR A 147 0.38 -8.92 23.78
N THR A 148 1.29 -9.86 24.08
CA THR A 148 0.94 -11.25 24.46
C THR A 148 0.77 -11.47 25.97
N MET A 149 1.28 -10.55 26.80
CA MET A 149 1.14 -10.68 28.26
C MET A 149 -0.31 -10.51 28.72
N PRO A 150 -0.88 -11.46 29.49
CA PRO A 150 -2.21 -11.30 30.09
C PRO A 150 -2.22 -10.08 31.02
N LYS A 151 -3.05 -9.10 30.76
CA LYS A 151 -3.21 -7.81 31.47
C LYS A 151 -2.08 -6.79 31.30
N ALA A 152 -1.11 -7.00 30.41
CA ALA A 152 0.08 -6.15 30.41
C ALA A 152 -0.20 -4.72 29.93
N ILE A 153 -1.03 -4.51 28.88
CA ILE A 153 -1.30 -3.16 28.41
C ILE A 153 -2.74 -3.04 27.87
N GLU A 154 -3.70 -2.82 28.78
CA GLU A 154 -5.05 -2.35 28.43
C GLU A 154 -5.08 -0.83 28.24
N ASN A 155 -4.05 -0.13 28.70
CA ASN A 155 -3.99 1.33 28.63
C ASN A 155 -3.60 1.78 27.20
N LYS A 156 -4.60 2.32 26.49
CA LYS A 156 -4.43 2.83 25.10
C LYS A 156 -3.35 3.91 24.98
N GLU A 157 -3.09 4.69 26.02
CA GLU A 157 -2.08 5.74 26.01
C GLU A 157 -0.65 5.15 26.03
N ILE A 158 -0.46 4.00 26.72
CA ILE A 158 0.83 3.30 26.68
C ILE A 158 1.07 2.73 25.27
N ILE A 159 0.06 2.10 24.67
CA ILE A 159 0.15 1.57 23.30
C ILE A 159 0.51 2.69 22.32
N LYS A 160 -0.14 3.85 22.43
CA LYS A 160 0.19 5.03 21.62
C LYS A 160 1.63 5.51 21.82
N ALA A 161 2.11 5.54 23.06
CA ALA A 161 3.48 5.96 23.37
C ALA A 161 4.51 5.02 22.73
N VAL A 162 4.31 3.71 22.88
CA VAL A 162 5.18 2.68 22.28
C VAL A 162 5.14 2.78 20.75
N PHE A 163 3.95 2.91 20.16
CA PHE A 163 3.78 3.14 18.74
C PHE A 163 4.54 4.40 18.28
N THR A 164 4.43 5.50 19.03
CA THR A 164 5.08 6.76 18.69
C THR A 164 6.60 6.61 18.66
N ILE A 165 7.19 5.92 19.63
CA ILE A 165 8.63 5.65 19.68
C ILE A 165 9.05 4.81 18.48
N PHE A 166 8.30 3.73 18.18
CA PHE A 166 8.57 2.86 17.05
C PHE A 166 8.51 3.63 15.71
N MET A 167 7.49 4.46 15.54
CA MET A 167 7.30 5.26 14.34
C MET A 167 8.38 6.33 14.16
N GLN A 168 8.85 6.96 15.27
CA GLN A 168 9.99 7.89 15.19
C GLN A 168 11.25 7.19 14.67
N GLY A 169 11.48 5.96 15.14
CA GLY A 169 12.57 5.14 14.63
C GLY A 169 12.44 4.88 13.12
N VAL A 170 11.24 4.51 12.65
CA VAL A 170 10.96 4.30 11.22
C VAL A 170 11.20 5.58 10.41
N ILE A 171 10.72 6.74 10.89
CA ILE A 171 10.95 8.03 10.22
C ILE A 171 12.46 8.32 10.12
N GLU A 172 13.21 8.06 11.19
CA GLU A 172 14.65 8.28 11.20
C GLU A 172 15.38 7.35 10.21
N LEU A 173 14.92 6.09 10.06
CA LEU A 173 15.42 5.20 9.02
C LEU A 173 15.25 5.81 7.63
N TYR A 174 14.03 6.28 7.30
CA TYR A 174 13.78 6.89 6.00
C TYR A 174 14.54 8.21 5.81
N ARG A 175 14.74 8.98 6.87
CA ARG A 175 15.55 10.20 6.84
C ARG A 175 17.00 9.91 6.49
N ASN A 176 17.60 8.88 7.06
CA ASN A 176 19.03 8.60 6.97
C ASN A 176 19.42 7.70 5.81
N HIS A 177 18.49 6.88 5.29
CA HIS A 177 18.79 5.85 4.29
C HIS A 177 18.24 6.16 2.90
N THR A 178 17.51 7.26 2.72
CA THR A 178 17.12 7.65 1.36
C THR A 178 18.29 8.35 0.67
N PRO A 179 18.64 7.96 -0.57
CA PRO A 179 19.63 8.68 -1.38
C PRO A 179 19.28 10.17 -1.54
N TYR A 180 18.05 10.54 -1.17
CA TYR A 180 17.49 11.87 -1.21
C TYR A 180 17.78 12.71 0.03
N SER A 181 18.43 12.16 1.09
CA SER A 181 18.65 12.92 2.32
C SER A 181 19.67 14.05 2.16
N ASN A 182 20.56 13.99 1.17
CA ASN A 182 21.62 14.98 0.94
C ASN A 182 21.57 15.69 -0.43
N ALA A 183 20.73 15.21 -1.37
CA ALA A 183 20.51 15.92 -2.62
C ALA A 183 19.15 16.64 -2.57
N PRO A 184 19.07 17.93 -2.90
CA PRO A 184 17.79 18.61 -2.95
C PRO A 184 16.91 17.89 -3.97
N MET A 185 15.69 17.50 -3.53
CA MET A 185 14.70 16.89 -4.40
C MET A 185 14.44 17.81 -5.57
N THR A 186 14.65 17.32 -6.78
CA THR A 186 14.40 18.14 -7.96
C THR A 186 12.89 18.36 -8.12
N ARG A 187 12.48 19.50 -8.66
CA ARG A 187 11.07 19.79 -8.94
C ARG A 187 10.40 18.70 -9.77
N ASN A 188 11.14 18.06 -10.68
CA ASN A 188 10.63 16.94 -11.47
C ASN A 188 10.29 15.72 -10.61
N MET A 189 11.10 15.42 -9.61
CA MET A 189 10.84 14.32 -8.67
C MET A 189 9.62 14.62 -7.80
N GLU A 190 9.48 15.88 -7.35
CA GLU A 190 8.29 16.32 -6.60
C GLU A 190 7.02 16.12 -7.43
N ILE A 191 7.00 16.59 -8.70
CA ILE A 191 5.86 16.43 -9.60
C ILE A 191 5.50 14.95 -9.79
N CYS A 192 6.49 14.09 -10.00
CA CYS A 192 6.25 12.65 -10.18
C CYS A 192 5.64 12.03 -8.91
N ARG A 193 6.14 12.40 -7.75
CA ARG A 193 5.67 11.96 -6.46
C ARG A 193 4.23 12.43 -6.19
N GLU A 194 3.96 13.72 -6.35
CA GLU A 194 2.62 14.30 -6.17
C GLU A 194 1.60 13.64 -7.13
N PHE A 195 2.03 13.33 -8.37
CA PHE A 195 1.19 12.59 -9.30
C PHE A 195 0.85 11.18 -8.80
N ILE A 196 1.83 10.40 -8.36
CA ILE A 196 1.58 9.03 -7.86
C ILE A 196 0.61 9.08 -6.68
N GLN A 197 0.79 10.01 -5.74
CA GLN A 197 -0.12 10.18 -4.62
C GLN A 197 -1.53 10.54 -5.09
N LEU A 198 -1.70 11.55 -5.95
CA LEU A 198 -2.99 11.94 -6.50
C LEU A 198 -3.64 10.81 -7.30
N ALA A 199 -2.85 10.02 -8.03
CA ALA A 199 -3.34 8.87 -8.77
C ALA A 199 -3.89 7.79 -7.83
N MET A 200 -3.17 7.44 -6.76
CA MET A 200 -3.63 6.48 -5.75
C MET A 200 -4.91 6.91 -5.05
N GLU A 201 -5.11 8.22 -4.84
CA GLU A 201 -6.30 8.77 -4.20
C GLU A 201 -7.52 8.84 -5.15
N ASN A 202 -7.29 9.03 -6.46
CA ASN A 202 -8.36 9.41 -7.40
C ASN A 202 -8.58 8.45 -8.57
N TYR A 203 -7.78 7.39 -8.75
CA TYR A 203 -7.85 6.50 -9.91
C TYR A 203 -9.22 5.84 -10.14
N THR A 204 -10.05 5.72 -9.10
CA THR A 204 -11.41 5.18 -9.22
C THR A 204 -12.42 6.18 -9.77
N LYS A 205 -12.05 7.45 -9.87
CA LYS A 205 -12.94 8.53 -10.34
C LYS A 205 -12.40 9.22 -11.58
N GLU A 206 -11.08 9.30 -11.71
CA GLU A 206 -10.39 10.13 -12.70
C GLU A 206 -9.35 9.32 -13.47
N HIS A 207 -9.72 8.96 -14.70
CA HIS A 207 -8.86 8.19 -15.61
C HIS A 207 -8.08 9.09 -16.57
N SER A 208 -8.37 10.40 -16.59
CA SER A 208 -7.75 11.35 -17.51
C SER A 208 -6.42 11.89 -16.98
N VAL A 209 -5.35 11.66 -17.71
CA VAL A 209 -4.01 12.21 -17.40
C VAL A 209 -4.03 13.75 -17.32
N SER A 210 -4.92 14.42 -18.09
CA SER A 210 -5.05 15.87 -18.06
C SER A 210 -5.60 16.40 -16.73
N TYR A 211 -6.42 15.61 -16.02
CA TYR A 211 -6.89 15.95 -14.68
C TYR A 211 -5.71 16.15 -13.72
N TYR A 212 -4.78 15.20 -13.70
CA TYR A 212 -3.62 15.25 -12.81
C TYR A 212 -2.68 16.41 -13.14
N ALA A 213 -2.43 16.66 -14.43
CA ALA A 213 -1.65 17.82 -14.84
C ALA A 213 -2.27 19.15 -14.35
N LYS A 214 -3.60 19.30 -14.47
CA LYS A 214 -4.34 20.47 -13.95
C LYS A 214 -4.25 20.59 -12.44
N ARG A 215 -4.38 19.47 -11.71
CA ARG A 215 -4.27 19.46 -10.24
C ARG A 215 -2.88 19.89 -9.76
N LEU A 216 -1.85 19.57 -10.52
CA LEU A 216 -0.47 19.95 -10.25
C LEU A 216 -0.10 21.35 -10.80
N ASN A 217 -1.06 22.07 -11.41
CA ASN A 217 -0.88 23.39 -12.00
C ASN A 217 0.25 23.46 -13.04
N ILE A 218 0.37 22.42 -13.86
CA ILE A 218 1.37 22.37 -14.96
C ILE A 218 0.70 21.96 -16.27
N THR A 219 1.35 22.28 -17.39
CA THR A 219 0.85 21.88 -18.72
C THR A 219 0.90 20.36 -18.88
N LEU A 220 -0.06 19.80 -19.62
CA LEU A 220 -0.08 18.35 -19.90
C LEU A 220 1.21 17.87 -20.57
N GLN A 221 1.78 18.65 -21.48
CA GLN A 221 3.03 18.31 -22.16
C GLN A 221 4.20 18.21 -21.18
N HIS A 222 4.36 19.21 -20.29
CA HIS A 222 5.41 19.22 -19.28
C HIS A 222 5.22 18.07 -18.28
N PHE A 223 3.97 17.84 -17.85
CA PHE A 223 3.61 16.74 -16.98
C PHE A 223 4.03 15.38 -17.56
N CYS A 224 3.60 15.06 -18.78
CA CYS A 224 3.95 13.80 -19.45
C CYS A 224 5.46 13.61 -19.61
N TYR A 225 6.17 14.68 -19.98
CA TYR A 225 7.63 14.68 -20.09
C TYR A 225 8.29 14.36 -18.74
N VAL A 226 7.89 15.05 -17.68
CA VAL A 226 8.47 14.87 -16.34
C VAL A 226 8.22 13.45 -15.83
N ILE A 227 6.97 12.95 -15.92
CA ILE A 227 6.65 11.62 -15.43
C ILE A 227 7.49 10.57 -16.16
N LYS A 228 7.56 10.62 -17.49
CA LYS A 228 8.34 9.66 -18.27
C LYS A 228 9.84 9.76 -17.98
N LYS A 229 10.37 10.96 -17.80
CA LYS A 229 11.78 11.19 -17.49
C LYS A 229 12.18 10.64 -16.12
N VAL A 230 11.32 10.80 -15.11
CA VAL A 230 11.61 10.40 -13.72
C VAL A 230 11.33 8.92 -13.49
N SER A 231 10.17 8.42 -13.94
CA SER A 231 9.71 7.04 -13.66
C SER A 231 10.08 6.01 -14.74
N GLY A 232 10.55 6.47 -15.91
CA GLY A 232 10.73 5.60 -17.08
C GLY A 232 9.43 5.16 -17.78
N ARG A 233 8.26 5.42 -17.18
CA ARG A 233 6.92 5.04 -17.65
C ARG A 233 6.08 6.26 -17.97
N THR A 234 5.10 6.13 -18.85
CA THR A 234 4.14 7.20 -19.09
C THR A 234 3.15 7.33 -17.93
N ALA A 235 2.58 8.51 -17.74
CA ALA A 235 1.55 8.73 -16.72
C ALA A 235 0.32 7.83 -16.94
N LEU A 236 -0.04 7.57 -18.20
CA LEU A 236 -1.14 6.66 -18.55
C LEU A 236 -0.83 5.21 -18.15
N GLU A 237 0.39 4.73 -18.40
CA GLU A 237 0.82 3.38 -17.97
C GLU A 237 0.76 3.24 -16.46
N ILE A 238 1.22 4.24 -15.71
CA ILE A 238 1.17 4.22 -14.24
C ILE A 238 -0.28 4.14 -13.78
N LEU A 239 -1.16 4.99 -14.28
CA LEU A 239 -2.57 5.03 -13.92
C LEU A 239 -3.28 3.72 -14.28
N SER A 240 -3.03 3.20 -15.50
CA SER A 240 -3.58 1.93 -15.95
C SER A 240 -3.16 0.76 -15.05
N ASN A 241 -1.91 0.73 -14.64
CA ASN A 241 -1.41 -0.31 -13.76
C ASN A 241 -2.09 -0.27 -12.38
N ILE A 242 -2.32 0.93 -11.80
CA ILE A 242 -3.03 1.07 -10.54
C ILE A 242 -4.46 0.53 -10.67
N ILE A 243 -5.18 0.91 -11.72
CA ILE A 243 -6.55 0.45 -11.98
C ILE A 243 -6.60 -1.07 -12.15
N ILE A 244 -5.69 -1.64 -12.94
CA ILE A 244 -5.62 -3.09 -13.19
C ILE A 244 -5.26 -3.86 -11.92
N MET A 245 -4.37 -3.35 -11.08
CA MET A 245 -4.05 -3.99 -9.80
C MET A 245 -5.28 -4.07 -8.89
N ASP A 246 -6.03 -2.98 -8.77
CA ASP A 246 -7.27 -2.98 -7.99
C ASP A 246 -8.33 -3.91 -8.61
N ALA A 247 -8.49 -3.88 -9.95
CA ALA A 247 -9.38 -4.80 -10.65
C ALA A 247 -9.04 -6.27 -10.36
N LYS A 248 -7.77 -6.65 -10.45
CA LYS A 248 -7.28 -8.00 -10.14
C LYS A 248 -7.57 -8.37 -8.68
N ALA A 249 -7.30 -7.45 -7.74
CA ALA A 249 -7.57 -7.66 -6.33
C ALA A 249 -9.06 -7.92 -6.08
N GLN A 250 -9.96 -7.09 -6.61
CA GLN A 250 -11.41 -7.25 -6.45
C GLN A 250 -11.94 -8.52 -7.10
N LEU A 251 -11.46 -8.87 -8.30
CA LEU A 251 -11.89 -10.07 -9.02
C LEU A 251 -11.58 -11.36 -8.27
N LYS A 252 -10.42 -11.43 -7.60
CA LYS A 252 -9.96 -12.62 -6.87
C LYS A 252 -10.44 -12.70 -5.42
N SER A 253 -10.68 -11.56 -4.79
CA SER A 253 -11.00 -11.50 -3.36
C SER A 253 -12.49 -11.31 -3.06
N THR A 254 -13.34 -11.16 -4.10
CA THR A 254 -14.79 -10.99 -3.93
C THR A 254 -15.60 -11.79 -4.92
N ASP A 255 -16.84 -12.07 -4.53
CA ASP A 255 -17.88 -12.60 -5.42
C ASP A 255 -18.69 -11.50 -6.13
N LEU A 256 -18.23 -10.25 -6.06
CA LEU A 256 -18.93 -9.12 -6.71
C LEU A 256 -19.04 -9.36 -8.22
N PRO A 257 -20.20 -9.10 -8.83
CA PRO A 257 -20.33 -9.13 -10.27
C PRO A 257 -19.30 -8.22 -10.95
N VAL A 258 -18.71 -8.69 -12.06
CA VAL A 258 -17.73 -7.90 -12.85
C VAL A 258 -18.23 -6.50 -13.16
N LYS A 259 -19.54 -6.36 -13.41
CA LYS A 259 -20.20 -5.07 -13.64
C LYS A 259 -20.06 -4.11 -12.43
N LYS A 260 -20.24 -4.61 -11.21
CA LYS A 260 -20.07 -3.79 -9.99
C LYS A 260 -18.64 -3.37 -9.80
N ILE A 261 -17.68 -4.26 -10.06
CA ILE A 261 -16.25 -3.94 -10.01
C ILE A 261 -15.90 -2.86 -11.05
N ALA A 262 -16.40 -3.00 -12.29
CA ALA A 262 -16.17 -1.99 -13.32
C ALA A 262 -16.65 -0.59 -12.88
N PHE A 263 -17.87 -0.49 -12.34
CA PHE A 263 -18.42 0.79 -11.84
C PHE A 263 -17.66 1.32 -10.64
N ALA A 264 -17.26 0.48 -9.69
CA ALA A 264 -16.46 0.88 -8.54
C ALA A 264 -15.08 1.42 -8.94
N LEU A 265 -14.55 0.98 -10.09
CA LEU A 265 -13.31 1.47 -10.67
C LEU A 265 -13.50 2.68 -11.62
N GLY A 266 -14.71 3.25 -11.68
CA GLY A 266 -15.00 4.45 -12.48
C GLY A 266 -15.27 4.20 -13.96
N PHE A 267 -15.58 2.96 -14.37
CA PHE A 267 -15.97 2.67 -15.74
C PHE A 267 -17.50 2.73 -15.90
N ASP A 268 -17.99 3.61 -16.72
CA ASP A 268 -19.43 3.75 -17.00
C ASP A 268 -19.99 2.60 -17.87
N ASN A 269 -19.11 1.83 -18.53
CA ASN A 269 -19.50 0.80 -19.48
C ASN A 269 -18.70 -0.49 -19.25
N LEU A 270 -19.42 -1.59 -18.99
CA LEU A 270 -18.84 -2.92 -18.79
C LEU A 270 -18.05 -3.43 -20.00
N SER A 271 -18.54 -3.18 -21.22
CA SER A 271 -17.85 -3.64 -22.43
C SER A 271 -16.51 -2.93 -22.61
N PHE A 272 -16.46 -1.63 -22.26
CA PHE A 272 -15.21 -0.87 -22.27
C PHE A 272 -14.25 -1.40 -21.20
N PHE A 273 -14.73 -1.66 -19.98
CA PHE A 273 -13.91 -2.28 -18.91
C PHE A 273 -13.34 -3.63 -19.34
N ASN A 274 -14.17 -4.51 -19.92
CA ASN A 274 -13.72 -5.82 -20.38
C ASN A 274 -12.61 -5.71 -21.44
N LYS A 275 -12.78 -4.81 -22.42
CA LYS A 275 -11.74 -4.55 -23.43
C LYS A 275 -10.47 -3.98 -22.80
N TYR A 276 -10.61 -3.02 -21.91
CA TYR A 276 -9.52 -2.38 -21.19
C TYR A 276 -8.72 -3.42 -20.37
N PHE A 277 -9.41 -4.21 -19.57
CA PHE A 277 -8.79 -5.24 -18.75
C PHE A 277 -8.07 -6.28 -19.63
N ARG A 278 -8.74 -6.79 -20.68
CA ARG A 278 -8.12 -7.75 -21.61
C ARG A 278 -6.89 -7.20 -22.31
N GLN A 279 -6.89 -5.94 -22.67
CA GLN A 279 -5.73 -5.28 -23.28
C GLN A 279 -4.49 -5.29 -22.36
N HIS A 280 -4.68 -5.14 -21.05
CA HIS A 280 -3.59 -5.04 -20.09
C HIS A 280 -3.20 -6.39 -19.47
N VAL A 281 -4.13 -7.34 -19.40
CA VAL A 281 -3.94 -8.61 -18.69
C VAL A 281 -3.85 -9.81 -19.65
N GLY A 282 -4.29 -9.65 -20.90
CA GLY A 282 -4.32 -10.73 -21.90
C GLY A 282 -5.58 -11.59 -21.89
N MET A 283 -6.40 -11.50 -20.83
CA MET A 283 -7.65 -12.27 -20.68
C MET A 283 -8.76 -11.37 -20.16
N THR A 284 -10.02 -11.84 -20.26
CA THR A 284 -11.17 -11.10 -19.74
C THR A 284 -11.21 -11.12 -18.22
N PRO A 285 -11.91 -10.16 -17.55
CA PRO A 285 -12.09 -10.18 -16.11
C PRO A 285 -12.68 -11.48 -15.56
N GLN A 286 -13.62 -12.09 -16.31
CA GLN A 286 -14.25 -13.35 -15.89
C GLN A 286 -13.25 -14.52 -15.97
N GLU A 287 -12.51 -14.64 -17.06
CA GLU A 287 -11.43 -15.65 -17.21
C GLU A 287 -10.37 -15.49 -16.12
N TYR A 288 -10.00 -14.23 -15.79
CA TYR A 288 -9.06 -13.97 -14.71
C TYR A 288 -9.59 -14.38 -13.33
N ARG A 289 -10.89 -14.20 -13.08
CA ARG A 289 -11.52 -14.65 -11.82
C ARG A 289 -11.44 -16.16 -11.67
N GLU A 290 -11.64 -16.89 -12.76
CA GLU A 290 -11.71 -18.36 -12.78
C GLU A 290 -10.33 -19.03 -12.83
N SER A 291 -9.28 -18.31 -13.24
CA SER A 291 -7.90 -18.82 -13.26
C SER A 291 -7.32 -18.93 -11.85
#